data_554f5d5e398aba4d4efcac8975a97700
#
_entry.id   554f5d5e398aba4d4efcac8975a97700
#
_cell.length_a   1.000
_cell.length_b   1.000
_cell.length_c   1.000
_cell.angle_alpha   90.00
_cell.angle_beta   90.00
_cell.angle_gamma   90.00
#
_symmetry.space_group_name_H-M   'P 1'
#
loop_
_entity.id
_entity.type
_entity.pdbx_description
1 polymer ?
#
loop_
_entity_poly.entity_id
_entity_poly.type
_entity_poly.pdbx_seq_one_letter_code
_entity_poly.pdbx_strand_id
1 'polypeptide(L)'
;GQVDITVTPDKETQAQLALRIPGWTPKATVTVNGEEVQGVTTGQYLVIDRKWKAGDKVSLAVDMPARIVRLEQFVAYERGPVVLARDSRFNDGFVDEVIMPASTQNGTPTLTPATPMPGTWMTFTTPVIHGTYSDRQCDIIQMHLCDFASAGNQWDEKTRYRVWLPLLYEPMYKGGTAINGYW
;
A
#
# COMPACT_ATOMS: atom_id res chain seq x y z
N GLY A 1 -8.19 -2.85 -4.18
CA GLY A 1 -8.84 -1.67 -4.74
C GLY A 1 -10.07 -2.05 -5.53
N GLN A 2 -10.98 -1.09 -5.71
CA GLN A 2 -12.21 -1.31 -6.45
C GLN A 2 -12.51 -0.10 -7.34
N VAL A 3 -12.96 -0.37 -8.55
CA VAL A 3 -13.44 0.63 -9.52
C VAL A 3 -14.80 0.19 -10.01
N ASP A 4 -15.80 1.04 -9.82
CA ASP A 4 -17.17 0.82 -10.28
C ASP A 4 -17.50 1.81 -11.40
N ILE A 5 -17.97 1.28 -12.53
CA ILE A 5 -18.31 2.03 -13.73
C ILE A 5 -19.80 1.82 -14.02
N THR A 6 -20.54 2.90 -14.14
CA THR A 6 -21.92 2.85 -14.65
C THR A 6 -21.92 3.32 -16.10
N VAL A 7 -22.43 2.49 -16.99
CA VAL A 7 -22.52 2.78 -18.42
C VAL A 7 -23.86 3.44 -18.72
N THR A 8 -23.87 4.61 -19.36
CA THR A 8 -25.07 5.40 -19.61
C THR A 8 -25.15 5.90 -21.07
N PRO A 9 -25.31 4.99 -22.06
CA PRO A 9 -25.49 5.39 -23.44
C PRO A 9 -26.89 5.98 -23.65
N ASP A 10 -27.02 6.91 -24.59
CA ASP A 10 -28.32 7.53 -24.94
C ASP A 10 -29.34 6.50 -25.47
N LYS A 11 -28.85 5.47 -26.13
CA LYS A 11 -29.62 4.33 -26.62
C LYS A 11 -28.82 3.05 -26.50
N GLU A 12 -29.47 1.91 -26.48
CA GLU A 12 -28.80 0.62 -26.50
C GLU A 12 -27.82 0.52 -27.68
N THR A 13 -26.55 0.31 -27.39
CA THR A 13 -25.46 0.43 -28.37
C THR A 13 -24.49 -0.74 -28.25
N GLN A 14 -24.16 -1.36 -29.37
CA GLN A 14 -23.04 -2.31 -29.46
C GLN A 14 -21.73 -1.54 -29.37
N ALA A 15 -20.93 -1.82 -28.35
CA ALA A 15 -19.64 -1.16 -28.15
C ALA A 15 -18.67 -2.05 -27.35
N GLN A 16 -17.39 -1.76 -27.51
CA GLN A 16 -16.31 -2.38 -26.75
C GLN A 16 -15.91 -1.47 -25.59
N LEU A 17 -15.91 -2.04 -24.39
CA LEU A 17 -15.29 -1.42 -23.21
C LEU A 17 -13.97 -2.11 -22.92
N ALA A 18 -12.88 -1.37 -23.00
CA ALA A 18 -11.54 -1.87 -22.72
C ALA A 18 -11.09 -1.43 -21.32
N LEU A 19 -10.89 -2.40 -20.42
CA LEU A 19 -10.38 -2.19 -19.06
C LEU A 19 -8.92 -2.57 -19.00
N ARG A 20 -8.07 -1.65 -18.59
CA ARG A 20 -6.67 -1.97 -18.31
C ARG A 20 -6.57 -2.67 -16.97
N ILE A 21 -6.14 -3.93 -17.00
CA ILE A 21 -5.85 -4.68 -15.77
C ILE A 21 -4.41 -4.37 -15.35
N PRO A 22 -4.16 -3.84 -14.15
CA PRO A 22 -2.82 -3.46 -13.74
C PRO A 22 -1.87 -4.65 -13.65
N GLY A 23 -0.60 -4.45 -14.04
CA GLY A 23 0.42 -5.51 -13.95
C GLY A 23 0.99 -5.70 -12.54
N TRP A 24 0.77 -4.74 -11.64
CA TRP A 24 1.24 -4.83 -10.25
C TRP A 24 0.30 -5.66 -9.35
N THR A 25 -0.94 -5.91 -9.77
CA THR A 25 -1.86 -6.73 -8.97
C THR A 25 -1.62 -8.21 -9.23
N PRO A 26 -1.54 -9.06 -8.19
CA PRO A 26 -1.45 -10.50 -8.39
C PRO A 26 -2.79 -11.11 -8.82
N LYS A 27 -3.91 -10.43 -8.53
CA LYS A 27 -5.25 -10.91 -8.86
C LYS A 27 -6.17 -9.75 -9.15
N ALA A 28 -6.98 -9.91 -10.20
CA ALA A 28 -8.07 -9.00 -10.54
C ALA A 28 -9.32 -9.81 -10.89
N THR A 29 -10.49 -9.27 -10.58
CA THR A 29 -11.80 -9.82 -10.94
C THR A 29 -12.64 -8.72 -11.59
N VAL A 30 -13.29 -9.02 -12.68
CA VAL A 30 -14.22 -8.10 -13.36
C VAL A 30 -15.60 -8.72 -13.37
N THR A 31 -16.61 -7.92 -13.06
CA THR A 31 -18.02 -8.32 -13.18
C THR A 31 -18.77 -7.33 -14.05
N VAL A 32 -19.78 -7.81 -14.75
CA VAL A 32 -20.75 -6.98 -15.46
C VAL A 32 -22.15 -7.35 -14.94
N ASN A 33 -22.83 -6.38 -14.35
CA ASN A 33 -24.14 -6.58 -13.69
C ASN A 33 -24.13 -7.71 -12.65
N GLY A 34 -22.98 -7.92 -11.99
CA GLY A 34 -22.79 -8.98 -11.00
C GLY A 34 -22.31 -10.32 -11.55
N GLU A 35 -22.27 -10.50 -12.86
CA GLU A 35 -21.76 -11.72 -13.50
C GLU A 35 -20.26 -11.59 -13.78
N GLU A 36 -19.48 -12.61 -13.41
CA GLU A 36 -18.01 -12.60 -13.58
C GLU A 36 -17.62 -12.75 -15.06
N VAL A 37 -16.71 -11.87 -15.49
CA VAL A 37 -16.14 -11.89 -16.84
C VAL A 37 -14.88 -12.74 -16.84
N GLN A 38 -14.80 -13.70 -17.74
CA GLN A 38 -13.65 -14.58 -17.89
C GLN A 38 -12.53 -13.92 -18.73
N GLY A 39 -11.30 -14.46 -18.63
CA GLY A 39 -10.16 -13.99 -19.42
C GLY A 39 -9.45 -12.76 -18.83
N VAL A 40 -9.71 -12.42 -17.58
CA VAL A 40 -9.00 -11.34 -16.88
C VAL A 40 -7.53 -11.73 -16.70
N THR A 41 -6.64 -10.95 -17.32
CA THR A 41 -5.19 -11.19 -17.27
C THR A 41 -4.47 -9.93 -16.81
N THR A 42 -3.63 -10.04 -15.77
CA THR A 42 -2.87 -8.91 -15.25
C THR A 42 -1.87 -8.38 -16.28
N GLY A 43 -1.71 -7.07 -16.35
CA GLY A 43 -0.83 -6.39 -17.31
C GLY A 43 -1.41 -6.21 -18.70
N GLN A 44 -2.64 -6.67 -18.97
CA GLN A 44 -3.28 -6.60 -20.27
C GLN A 44 -4.58 -5.80 -20.24
N TYR A 45 -5.15 -5.53 -21.40
CA TYR A 45 -6.50 -5.01 -21.54
C TYR A 45 -7.50 -6.15 -21.64
N LEU A 46 -8.55 -6.08 -20.81
CA LEU A 46 -9.75 -6.88 -20.97
C LEU A 46 -10.72 -6.10 -21.85
N VAL A 47 -11.09 -6.67 -23.00
CA VAL A 47 -12.09 -6.07 -23.90
C VAL A 47 -13.43 -6.78 -23.72
N ILE A 48 -14.44 -6.02 -23.35
CA ILE A 48 -15.83 -6.51 -23.18
C ILE A 48 -16.66 -5.97 -24.35
N ASP A 49 -16.97 -6.84 -25.29
CA ASP A 49 -17.77 -6.49 -26.48
C ASP A 49 -19.21 -6.98 -26.31
N ARG A 50 -20.14 -6.04 -26.12
CA ARG A 50 -21.56 -6.36 -25.93
C ARG A 50 -22.46 -5.16 -26.24
N LYS A 51 -23.75 -5.42 -26.29
CA LYS A 51 -24.76 -4.36 -26.26
C LYS A 51 -24.84 -3.78 -24.83
N TRP A 52 -24.62 -2.48 -24.72
CA TRP A 52 -24.73 -1.73 -23.49
C TRP A 52 -26.05 -0.98 -23.44
N LYS A 53 -26.66 -0.95 -22.26
CA LYS A 53 -27.86 -0.14 -21.96
C LYS A 53 -27.60 0.76 -20.77
N ALA A 54 -28.38 1.82 -20.63
CA ALA A 54 -28.28 2.73 -19.51
C ALA A 54 -28.48 1.97 -18.17
N GLY A 55 -27.57 2.19 -17.24
CA GLY A 55 -27.58 1.54 -15.92
C GLY A 55 -26.78 0.25 -15.84
N ASP A 56 -26.18 -0.26 -16.94
CA ASP A 56 -25.25 -1.37 -16.85
C ASP A 56 -24.06 -1.01 -15.94
N LYS A 57 -23.66 -1.95 -15.09
CA LYS A 57 -22.59 -1.76 -14.11
C LYS A 57 -21.43 -2.70 -14.42
N VAL A 58 -20.23 -2.13 -14.42
CA VAL A 58 -18.98 -2.89 -14.50
C VAL A 58 -18.19 -2.63 -13.23
N SER A 59 -17.78 -3.67 -12.54
CA SER A 59 -16.92 -3.59 -11.36
C SER A 59 -15.60 -4.30 -11.60
N LEU A 60 -14.50 -3.60 -11.34
CA LEU A 60 -13.14 -4.14 -11.34
C LEU A 60 -12.61 -4.14 -9.92
N ALA A 61 -12.37 -5.32 -9.38
CA ALA A 61 -11.68 -5.50 -8.10
C ALA A 61 -10.23 -5.94 -8.34
N VAL A 62 -9.28 -5.32 -7.64
CA VAL A 62 -7.86 -5.62 -7.73
C VAL A 62 -7.26 -5.80 -6.35
N ASP A 63 -6.43 -6.80 -6.17
CA ASP A 63 -5.67 -6.98 -4.95
C ASP A 63 -4.56 -5.92 -4.89
N MET A 64 -4.40 -5.35 -3.71
CA MET A 64 -3.37 -4.34 -3.42
C MET A 64 -2.46 -4.88 -2.29
N PRO A 65 -1.51 -5.77 -2.62
CA PRO A 65 -0.63 -6.34 -1.60
C PRO A 65 0.28 -5.28 -1.00
N ALA A 66 0.56 -5.44 0.28
CA ALA A 66 1.62 -4.71 0.95
C ALA A 66 2.98 -5.29 0.57
N ARG A 67 3.98 -4.45 0.39
CA ARG A 67 5.36 -4.87 0.18
C ARG A 67 6.36 -3.91 0.80
N ILE A 68 7.55 -4.42 1.07
CA ILE A 68 8.71 -3.64 1.49
C ILE A 68 9.68 -3.58 0.32
N VAL A 69 10.12 -2.38 -0.02
CA VAL A 69 11.23 -2.14 -0.96
C VAL A 69 12.45 -1.77 -0.14
N ARG A 70 13.56 -2.44 -0.38
CA ARG A 70 14.84 -2.18 0.30
C ARG A 70 15.82 -1.51 -0.65
N LEU A 71 16.53 -0.53 -0.13
CA LEU A 71 17.64 0.12 -0.79
C LEU A 71 18.73 0.38 0.26
N GLU A 72 19.79 -0.43 0.20
CA GLU A 72 20.88 -0.38 1.20
C GLU A 72 20.33 -0.42 2.64
N GLN A 73 20.61 0.62 3.43
CA GLN A 73 20.15 0.77 4.81
C GLN A 73 18.77 1.44 4.93
N PHE A 74 17.97 1.45 3.88
CA PHE A 74 16.65 2.06 3.89
C PHE A 74 15.56 1.06 3.49
N VAL A 75 14.36 1.31 3.99
CA VAL A 75 13.15 0.59 3.61
C VAL A 75 12.04 1.57 3.28
N ALA A 76 11.26 1.23 2.25
CA ALA A 76 10.02 1.90 1.92
C ALA A 76 8.87 0.90 1.93
N TYR A 77 7.70 1.37 2.31
CA TYR A 77 6.47 0.57 2.31
C TYR A 77 5.60 0.96 1.12
N GLU A 78 4.99 -0.04 0.51
CA GLU A 78 4.05 0.16 -0.58
C GLU A 78 2.80 -0.70 -0.38
N ARG A 79 1.68 -0.23 -0.91
CA ARG A 79 0.43 -0.99 -1.00
C ARG A 79 -0.11 -0.92 -2.41
N GLY A 80 0.00 -2.02 -3.15
CA GLY A 80 -0.24 -2.00 -4.59
C GLY A 80 0.68 -0.98 -5.27
N PRO A 81 0.15 0.03 -6.00
CA PRO A 81 0.96 1.07 -6.66
C PRO A 81 1.20 2.29 -5.76
N VAL A 82 0.69 2.29 -4.52
CA VAL A 82 0.74 3.43 -3.62
C VAL A 82 1.97 3.32 -2.74
N VAL A 83 2.88 4.29 -2.87
CA VAL A 83 4.00 4.49 -1.96
C VAL A 83 3.47 5.10 -0.67
N LEU A 84 3.95 4.59 0.46
CA LEU A 84 3.56 5.08 1.78
C LEU A 84 4.69 5.89 2.40
N ALA A 85 4.33 6.86 3.23
CA ALA A 85 5.26 7.73 3.94
C ALA A 85 4.93 7.80 5.42
N ARG A 86 5.96 7.89 6.26
CA ARG A 86 5.84 8.31 7.65
C ARG A 86 5.71 9.83 7.69
N ASP A 87 4.79 10.35 8.47
CA ASP A 87 4.51 11.78 8.58
C ASP A 87 4.53 12.20 10.05
N SER A 88 5.23 13.29 10.36
CA SER A 88 5.40 13.80 11.72
C SER A 88 4.09 14.21 12.40
N ARG A 89 3.04 14.45 11.62
CA ARG A 89 1.70 14.79 12.13
C ARG A 89 1.04 13.64 12.89
N PHE A 90 1.48 12.39 12.69
CA PHE A 90 0.99 11.26 13.48
C PHE A 90 1.47 11.28 14.94
N ASN A 91 2.55 12.03 15.22
CA ASN A 91 3.11 12.19 16.57
C ASN A 91 3.44 10.84 17.25
N ASP A 92 3.90 9.88 16.46
CA ASP A 92 4.26 8.52 16.89
C ASP A 92 5.78 8.27 16.85
N GLY A 93 6.57 9.32 16.99
CA GLY A 93 8.04 9.31 16.96
C GLY A 93 8.61 10.20 15.86
N PHE A 94 9.91 10.18 15.71
CA PHE A 94 10.61 10.96 14.69
C PHE A 94 10.56 10.25 13.34
N VAL A 95 10.30 11.00 12.28
CA VAL A 95 10.28 10.43 10.91
C VAL A 95 11.64 9.86 10.49
N ASP A 96 12.72 10.34 11.08
CA ASP A 96 14.11 9.91 10.81
C ASP A 96 14.60 8.81 11.76
N GLU A 97 13.72 8.31 12.63
CA GLU A 97 14.06 7.23 13.55
C GLU A 97 14.39 5.95 12.79
N VAL A 98 15.42 5.25 13.24
CA VAL A 98 15.74 3.92 12.71
C VAL A 98 14.72 2.91 13.15
N ILE A 99 14.23 2.12 12.21
CA ILE A 99 13.19 1.11 12.45
C ILE A 99 13.57 -0.23 11.82
N MET A 100 12.97 -1.30 12.33
CA MET A 100 12.98 -2.60 11.67
C MET A 100 11.55 -3.12 11.60
N PRO A 101 11.07 -3.58 10.43
CA PRO A 101 9.75 -4.20 10.32
C PRO A 101 9.63 -5.37 11.30
N ALA A 102 8.63 -5.34 12.19
CA ALA A 102 8.51 -6.32 13.28
C ALA A 102 7.66 -7.55 12.91
N SER A 103 6.82 -7.44 11.91
CA SER A 103 5.96 -8.54 11.47
C SER A 103 5.88 -8.58 9.95
N THR A 104 6.34 -9.70 9.41
CA THR A 104 6.15 -10.03 7.99
C THR A 104 5.66 -11.46 7.88
N GLN A 105 4.66 -11.70 7.06
CA GLN A 105 4.30 -13.04 6.61
C GLN A 105 4.88 -13.24 5.21
N ASN A 106 5.79 -14.20 5.08
CA ASN A 106 6.47 -14.48 3.80
C ASN A 106 7.09 -13.23 3.13
N GLY A 107 7.70 -12.34 3.94
CA GLY A 107 8.28 -11.09 3.44
C GLY A 107 7.27 -9.96 3.19
N THR A 108 5.98 -10.19 3.41
CA THR A 108 4.93 -9.18 3.26
C THR A 108 4.69 -8.48 4.60
N PRO A 109 4.81 -7.15 4.69
CA PRO A 109 4.54 -6.43 5.92
C PRO A 109 3.05 -6.44 6.25
N THR A 110 2.74 -6.42 7.55
CA THR A 110 1.36 -6.22 8.00
C THR A 110 1.02 -4.75 7.93
N LEU A 111 0.05 -4.39 7.08
CA LEU A 111 -0.54 -3.05 7.03
C LEU A 111 -1.99 -3.12 7.50
N THR A 112 -2.26 -2.57 8.67
CA THR A 112 -3.62 -2.51 9.23
C THR A 112 -4.23 -1.15 8.92
N PRO A 113 -5.40 -1.09 8.26
CA PRO A 113 -6.09 0.19 8.05
C PRO A 113 -6.31 0.92 9.39
N ALA A 114 -6.02 2.20 9.41
CA ALA A 114 -6.20 3.07 10.57
C ALA A 114 -7.11 4.25 10.21
N THR A 115 -7.58 4.96 11.23
CA THR A 115 -8.38 6.16 11.02
C THR A 115 -7.56 7.19 10.22
N PRO A 116 -8.06 7.67 9.07
CA PRO A 116 -7.35 8.66 8.29
C PRO A 116 -7.11 9.93 9.10
N MET A 117 -5.88 10.41 9.05
CA MET A 117 -5.58 11.75 9.55
C MET A 117 -6.19 12.78 8.59
N PRO A 118 -6.68 13.93 9.08
CA PRO A 118 -7.22 14.98 8.21
C PRO A 118 -6.24 15.33 7.09
N GLY A 119 -6.73 15.30 5.85
CA GLY A 119 -5.94 15.59 4.65
C GLY A 119 -5.15 14.40 4.10
N THR A 120 -5.36 13.17 4.60
CA THR A 120 -4.81 11.96 3.99
C THR A 120 -5.89 11.13 3.32
N TRP A 121 -5.53 10.47 2.22
CA TRP A 121 -6.44 9.55 1.53
C TRP A 121 -6.55 8.21 2.25
N MET A 122 -5.41 7.70 2.70
CA MET A 122 -5.36 6.43 3.40
C MET A 122 -4.31 6.48 4.49
N THR A 123 -4.60 5.75 5.56
CA THR A 123 -3.70 5.62 6.71
C THR A 123 -3.65 4.17 7.15
N PHE A 124 -2.45 3.72 7.47
CA PHE A 124 -2.19 2.37 7.97
C PHE A 124 -1.32 2.45 9.21
N THR A 125 -1.41 1.40 10.03
CA THR A 125 -0.38 1.10 11.02
C THR A 125 0.38 -0.16 10.62
N THR A 126 1.65 -0.21 11.00
CA THR A 126 2.50 -1.38 10.84
C THR A 126 3.36 -1.56 12.08
N PRO A 127 3.51 -2.79 12.59
CA PRO A 127 4.39 -3.03 13.72
C PRO A 127 5.84 -2.89 13.28
N VAL A 128 6.60 -2.08 14.00
CA VAL A 128 8.03 -1.92 13.82
C VAL A 128 8.75 -2.02 15.15
N ILE A 129 9.94 -2.57 15.12
CA ILE A 129 10.88 -2.49 16.22
C ILE A 129 11.58 -1.14 16.07
N HIS A 130 11.55 -0.35 17.12
CA HIS A 130 12.35 0.86 17.22
C HIS A 130 13.22 0.77 18.47
N GLY A 131 14.30 1.48 18.50
CA GLY A 131 15.16 1.49 19.66
C GLY A 131 16.34 2.39 19.47
N THR A 132 16.86 2.88 20.58
CA THR A 132 18.15 3.53 20.62
C THR A 132 19.21 2.47 20.84
N TYR A 133 20.32 2.63 20.19
CA TYR A 133 21.51 1.76 20.29
C TYR A 133 22.02 1.58 21.74
N SER A 134 21.64 2.48 22.66
CA SER A 134 22.10 2.51 24.04
C SER A 134 21.38 1.57 24.99
N ASP A 135 20.13 1.18 24.71
CA ASP A 135 19.29 0.63 25.80
C ASP A 135 19.08 -0.86 25.76
N ARG A 136 19.50 -1.55 24.71
CA ARG A 136 19.23 -3.01 24.52
C ARG A 136 17.75 -3.41 24.64
N GLN A 137 16.85 -2.44 24.73
CA GLN A 137 15.42 -2.64 24.75
C GLN A 137 14.88 -2.21 23.41
N CYS A 138 14.44 -3.18 22.63
CA CYS A 138 13.72 -2.95 21.38
C CYS A 138 12.22 -3.09 21.67
N ASP A 139 11.50 -2.00 21.60
CA ASP A 139 10.05 -2.02 21.75
C ASP A 139 9.39 -2.15 20.38
N ILE A 140 8.28 -2.90 20.34
CA ILE A 140 7.44 -2.95 19.14
C ILE A 140 6.39 -1.87 19.26
N ILE A 141 6.40 -0.94 18.33
CA ILE A 141 5.39 0.11 18.22
C ILE A 141 4.54 -0.07 16.95
N GLN A 142 3.37 0.54 16.96
CA GLN A 142 2.52 0.67 15.78
C GLN A 142 2.84 2.00 15.09
N MET A 143 3.70 1.95 14.08
CA MET A 143 4.06 3.11 13.28
C MET A 143 2.96 3.42 12.27
N HIS A 144 2.56 4.68 12.18
CA HIS A 144 1.60 5.15 11.18
C HIS A 144 2.28 5.49 9.85
N LEU A 145 1.57 5.17 8.78
CA LEU A 145 1.95 5.50 7.42
C LEU A 145 0.72 6.06 6.68
N CYS A 146 0.91 7.08 5.87
CA CYS A 146 -0.11 7.57 4.94
C CYS A 146 0.36 7.44 3.49
N ASP A 147 -0.55 7.63 2.55
CA ASP A 147 -0.17 7.75 1.14
C ASP A 147 0.78 8.93 0.91
N PHE A 148 1.81 8.70 0.11
CA PHE A 148 2.84 9.70 -0.16
C PHE A 148 2.27 11.00 -0.75
N ALA A 149 1.22 10.91 -1.57
CA ALA A 149 0.60 12.09 -2.18
C ALA A 149 0.01 13.06 -1.14
N SER A 150 -0.35 12.56 0.05
CA SER A 150 -0.90 13.35 1.15
C SER A 150 0.15 13.73 2.20
N ALA A 151 1.33 13.10 2.17
CA ALA A 151 2.36 13.35 3.16
C ALA A 151 2.89 14.78 3.06
N GLY A 152 3.07 15.44 4.19
CA GLY A 152 3.61 16.79 4.27
C GLY A 152 2.75 17.87 3.62
N ASN A 153 1.47 17.61 3.34
CA ASN A 153 0.58 18.53 2.63
C ASN A 153 0.13 19.76 3.43
N GLN A 154 0.59 19.88 4.65
CA GLN A 154 0.49 21.12 5.44
C GLN A 154 1.81 21.87 5.33
N TRP A 155 1.75 23.10 4.80
CA TRP A 155 2.91 23.99 4.68
C TRP A 155 3.24 24.61 6.04
N ASP A 156 3.78 23.77 6.94
CA ASP A 156 4.25 24.16 8.27
C ASP A 156 5.76 23.83 8.33
N GLU A 157 6.56 24.73 8.88
CA GLU A 157 8.00 24.52 9.07
C GLU A 157 8.34 23.27 9.92
N LYS A 158 7.41 22.83 10.74
CA LYS A 158 7.56 21.65 11.62
C LYS A 158 7.18 20.34 10.93
N THR A 159 6.40 20.39 9.86
CA THR A 159 5.95 19.18 9.16
C THR A 159 7.13 18.52 8.44
N ARG A 160 7.35 17.26 8.75
CA ARG A 160 8.35 16.40 8.12
C ARG A 160 7.68 15.11 7.69
N TYR A 161 8.14 14.55 6.59
CA TYR A 161 7.74 13.22 6.16
C TYR A 161 8.91 12.47 5.55
N ARG A 162 8.81 11.13 5.54
CA ARG A 162 9.84 10.28 4.98
C ARG A 162 9.23 9.04 4.32
N VAL A 163 9.70 8.74 3.12
CA VAL A 163 9.37 7.50 2.39
C VAL A 163 10.42 6.43 2.69
N TRP A 164 11.69 6.78 2.52
CA TRP A 164 12.83 5.89 2.77
C TRP A 164 13.22 5.96 4.24
N LEU A 165 12.72 5.01 5.02
CA LEU A 165 12.96 4.93 6.47
C LEU A 165 14.30 4.26 6.72
N PRO A 166 15.13 4.81 7.62
CA PRO A 166 16.39 4.18 7.98
C PRO A 166 16.15 2.85 8.67
N LEU A 167 16.85 1.80 8.21
CA LEU A 167 16.80 0.51 8.88
C LEU A 167 17.68 0.52 10.12
N LEU A 168 17.16 -0.07 11.18
CA LEU A 168 17.96 -0.46 12.33
C LEU A 168 18.97 -1.51 11.84
N TYR A 169 20.20 -1.08 11.68
CA TYR A 169 21.30 -1.95 11.32
C TYR A 169 21.91 -2.49 12.62
N GLU A 170 21.84 -3.80 12.81
CA GLU A 170 22.58 -4.46 13.87
C GLU A 170 24.01 -4.73 13.35
N PRO A 171 24.99 -3.87 13.65
CA PRO A 171 26.38 -4.13 13.26
C PRO A 171 26.89 -5.23 14.15
N MET A 172 26.95 -6.43 13.63
CA MET A 172 27.71 -7.55 14.19
C MET A 172 27.38 -7.92 15.64
N TYR A 173 26.18 -8.40 15.90
CA TYR A 173 26.00 -9.25 17.05
C TYR A 173 26.59 -10.64 16.75
N LYS A 174 27.88 -10.79 16.96
CA LYS A 174 28.52 -12.10 17.05
C LYS A 174 28.03 -12.75 18.34
N GLY A 175 27.00 -13.57 18.27
CA GLY A 175 26.55 -14.44 19.35
C GLY A 175 25.14 -14.23 19.87
N GLY A 176 24.37 -13.31 19.35
CA GLY A 176 22.93 -13.23 19.61
C GLY A 176 22.15 -14.10 18.64
N THR A 177 21.10 -14.73 19.11
CA THR A 177 20.11 -15.37 18.24
C THR A 177 19.62 -14.31 17.27
N ALA A 178 19.99 -14.43 16.00
CA ALA A 178 19.39 -13.64 14.95
C ALA A 178 17.89 -13.71 15.14
N ILE A 179 17.18 -12.57 15.11
CA ILE A 179 15.74 -12.58 14.97
C ILE A 179 15.51 -13.18 13.58
N ASN A 180 15.36 -14.49 13.57
CA ASN A 180 15.29 -15.30 12.37
C ASN A 180 14.09 -14.86 11.54
N GLY A 181 14.32 -14.46 10.33
CA GLY A 181 13.30 -14.35 9.31
C GLY A 181 13.18 -13.02 8.58
N TYR A 182 14.07 -12.08 8.76
CA TYR A 182 13.95 -10.77 8.10
C TYR A 182 15.04 -10.51 7.03
N TRP A 183 15.67 -11.58 6.53
CA TRP A 183 16.66 -11.48 5.44
C TRP A 183 16.23 -12.27 4.21
#